data_8992a80aead9e73746c645f694005faf
#
_entry.id   8992a80aead9e73746c645f694005faf
#
_cell.length_a   1.000
_cell.length_b   1.000
_cell.length_c   1.000
_cell.angle_alpha   90.00
_cell.angle_beta   90.00
_cell.angle_gamma   90.00
#
_symmetry.space_group_name_H-M   'P 1'
#
loop_
_entity.id
_entity.type
_entity.pdbx_description
1 polymer ?
#
loop_
_entity_poly.entity_id
_entity_poly.type
_entity_poly.pdbx_seq_one_letter_code
_entity_poly.pdbx_strand_id
1 'polypeptide(L)'
;MNVLGNYQSSGASWLSGGLGRFAYGEESYRPSLAFELNAEYRYRPLSSLEFKAYVQAQESNNSRSVSQVGIVELAARYSYDINFNQQVRVNVGQFFLPTSMENIDQFWESPYTLSFSSLNSWIGEEFRPIGLDLNYRHSFDDGNRLSAAVTPFWGNDSMGALLAYRGWSYGRQRTAYNDVLSVPKLMSLSDSGPFAGQRDDGTKPFGHDLDGKPGYALRANYLTERLSLNLTWVDNMGDTTLIDGEYAWRTKFSIAGVSWFVTDSFEVLAEASSGSSTMGAAPGVDISFYSAYLMASYRFSEYRLSARYDQFGIDDRDAMDQENNELGRSYTLALMWAGEESQFSVGAEILYLDSKRTRFLDSGDTESDTESVSLGLLVQYQF
;
A
#
# COMPACT_ATOMS: atom_id res chain seq x y z
N MET A 1 10.48 -5.78 -16.10
CA MET A 1 11.71 -5.67 -15.27
C MET A 1 11.93 -4.22 -14.94
N ASN A 2 12.14 -3.90 -13.68
CA ASN A 2 12.35 -2.54 -13.19
C ASN A 2 13.74 -2.43 -12.57
N VAL A 3 14.42 -1.34 -12.85
CA VAL A 3 15.67 -0.93 -12.18
C VAL A 3 15.43 0.45 -11.59
N LEU A 4 15.52 0.55 -10.26
CA LEU A 4 15.36 1.80 -9.54
C LEU A 4 16.72 2.24 -8.99
N GLY A 5 17.12 3.45 -9.34
CA GLY A 5 18.17 4.18 -8.65
C GLY A 5 17.53 5.13 -7.64
N ASN A 6 18.03 5.16 -6.42
CA ASN A 6 17.54 6.06 -5.39
C ASN A 6 18.70 6.71 -4.63
N TYR A 7 18.53 7.97 -4.29
CA TYR A 7 19.39 8.73 -3.40
C TYR A 7 18.50 9.48 -2.40
N GLN A 8 18.78 9.32 -1.11
CA GLN A 8 17.89 9.84 -0.07
C GLN A 8 18.66 10.38 1.13
N SER A 9 18.06 11.31 1.85
CA SER A 9 18.61 11.91 3.07
C SER A 9 18.07 11.29 4.37
N SER A 10 17.06 10.39 4.27
CA SER A 10 16.52 9.68 5.41
C SER A 10 17.49 8.63 5.97
N GLY A 11 17.24 8.12 7.15
CA GLY A 11 18.02 7.02 7.74
C GLY A 11 17.82 5.68 7.02
N ALA A 12 18.34 4.60 7.61
CA ALA A 12 18.20 3.25 7.07
C ALA A 12 16.73 2.90 6.79
N SER A 13 16.50 2.29 5.62
CA SER A 13 15.17 1.88 5.17
C SER A 13 14.44 1.04 6.22
N TRP A 14 13.14 1.24 6.32
CA TRP A 14 12.27 0.42 7.14
C TRP A 14 12.24 -1.05 6.70
N LEU A 15 12.49 -1.36 5.42
CA LEU A 15 12.65 -2.74 4.94
C LEU A 15 13.82 -3.46 5.63
N SER A 16 14.82 -2.72 6.10
CA SER A 16 15.94 -3.23 6.90
C SER A 16 15.71 -3.13 8.42
N GLY A 17 14.47 -2.84 8.86
CA GLY A 17 14.13 -2.64 10.27
C GLY A 17 14.56 -1.28 10.83
N GLY A 18 14.89 -0.32 9.97
CA GLY A 18 15.18 1.07 10.35
C GLY A 18 13.92 1.92 10.46
N LEU A 19 14.11 3.19 10.75
CA LEU A 19 13.04 4.20 10.81
C LEU A 19 13.05 5.16 9.62
N GLY A 20 13.88 4.90 8.61
CA GLY A 20 13.91 5.68 7.36
C GLY A 20 12.55 5.71 6.68
N ARG A 21 12.24 6.86 6.09
CA ARG A 21 10.92 7.16 5.51
C ARG A 21 10.71 6.56 4.12
N PHE A 22 11.78 6.13 3.48
CA PHE A 22 11.75 5.59 2.13
C PHE A 22 12.08 4.11 2.13
N ALA A 23 11.40 3.34 1.28
CA ALA A 23 11.59 1.90 1.16
C ALA A 23 12.99 1.52 0.66
N TYR A 24 13.65 2.41 -0.08
CA TYR A 24 14.95 2.14 -0.68
C TYR A 24 16.02 3.05 -0.08
N GLY A 25 17.21 2.49 0.12
CA GLY A 25 18.37 3.17 0.68
C GLY A 25 18.80 2.57 2.02
N GLU A 26 20.01 2.01 2.08
CA GLU A 26 20.57 1.43 3.30
C GLU A 26 21.12 2.48 4.26
N GLU A 27 21.60 3.60 3.71
CA GLU A 27 22.21 4.69 4.46
C GLU A 27 21.82 6.04 3.87
N SER A 28 21.84 7.07 4.73
CA SER A 28 21.63 8.46 4.29
C SER A 28 22.74 8.92 3.34
N TYR A 29 22.35 9.67 2.31
CA TYR A 29 23.25 10.30 1.36
C TYR A 29 24.09 9.32 0.51
N ARG A 30 23.65 8.06 0.37
CA ARG A 30 24.26 7.10 -0.54
C ARG A 30 23.29 6.68 -1.64
N PRO A 31 23.77 6.58 -2.90
CA PRO A 31 22.95 6.03 -3.97
C PRO A 31 22.75 4.53 -3.74
N SER A 32 21.55 4.05 -4.02
CA SER A 32 21.19 2.64 -3.99
C SER A 32 20.55 2.22 -5.30
N LEU A 33 20.63 0.95 -5.64
CA LEU A 33 19.97 0.34 -6.78
C LEU A 33 19.07 -0.79 -6.26
N ALA A 34 17.86 -0.86 -6.79
CA ALA A 34 16.95 -1.96 -6.55
C ALA A 34 16.51 -2.57 -7.88
N PHE A 35 16.44 -3.89 -7.92
CA PHE A 35 16.00 -4.65 -9.09
C PHE A 35 14.70 -5.37 -8.77
N GLU A 36 13.77 -5.29 -9.69
CA GLU A 36 12.46 -5.90 -9.55
C GLU A 36 12.05 -6.55 -10.87
N LEU A 37 11.64 -7.81 -10.80
CA LEU A 37 11.08 -8.54 -11.92
C LEU A 37 9.64 -8.93 -11.58
N ASN A 38 8.69 -8.46 -12.35
CA ASN A 38 7.27 -8.77 -12.22
C ASN A 38 6.85 -9.67 -13.38
N ALA A 39 6.14 -10.75 -13.08
CA ALA A 39 5.59 -11.65 -14.06
C ALA A 39 4.12 -11.93 -13.74
N GLU A 40 3.27 -11.78 -14.74
CA GLU A 40 1.86 -12.12 -14.65
C GLU A 40 1.51 -13.20 -15.66
N TYR A 41 0.82 -14.22 -15.19
CA TYR A 41 0.23 -15.27 -16.02
C TYR A 41 -1.29 -15.22 -15.90
N ARG A 42 -1.97 -15.12 -17.03
CA ARG A 42 -3.44 -15.21 -17.13
C ARG A 42 -3.84 -16.37 -18.00
N TYR A 43 -4.69 -17.23 -17.47
CA TYR A 43 -5.26 -18.36 -18.20
C TYR A 43 -6.79 -18.25 -18.22
N ARG A 44 -7.36 -18.24 -19.42
CA ARG A 44 -8.80 -18.12 -19.67
C ARG A 44 -9.33 -19.35 -20.37
N PRO A 45 -9.70 -20.42 -19.63
CA PRO A 45 -10.30 -21.61 -20.23
C PRO A 45 -11.68 -21.36 -20.82
N LEU A 46 -12.39 -20.36 -20.30
CA LEU A 46 -13.71 -19.90 -20.76
C LEU A 46 -13.71 -18.37 -20.81
N SER A 47 -14.58 -17.78 -21.62
CA SER A 47 -14.75 -16.32 -21.66
C SER A 47 -15.16 -15.71 -20.31
N SER A 48 -15.86 -16.52 -19.49
CA SER A 48 -16.34 -16.14 -18.16
C SER A 48 -15.37 -16.47 -17.01
N LEU A 49 -14.32 -17.29 -17.24
CA LEU A 49 -13.42 -17.77 -16.18
C LEU A 49 -11.98 -17.42 -16.51
N GLU A 50 -11.33 -16.72 -15.58
CA GLU A 50 -9.93 -16.32 -15.66
C GLU A 50 -9.19 -16.76 -14.40
N PHE A 51 -8.00 -17.34 -14.56
CA PHE A 51 -7.03 -17.54 -13.50
C PHE A 51 -5.90 -16.53 -13.68
N LYS A 52 -5.50 -15.88 -12.59
CA LYS A 52 -4.41 -14.90 -12.54
C LYS A 52 -3.38 -15.33 -11.52
N ALA A 53 -2.11 -15.32 -11.90
CA ALA A 53 -0.98 -15.44 -11.00
C ALA A 53 -0.02 -14.27 -11.27
N TYR A 54 0.31 -13.50 -10.22
CA TYR A 54 1.33 -12.47 -10.25
C TYR A 54 2.45 -12.85 -9.29
N VAL A 55 3.65 -12.98 -9.82
CA VAL A 55 4.87 -13.31 -9.09
C VAL A 55 5.83 -12.14 -9.21
N GLN A 56 6.43 -11.75 -8.12
CA GLN A 56 7.47 -10.73 -8.03
C GLN A 56 8.78 -11.38 -7.58
N ALA A 57 9.88 -11.02 -8.25
CA ALA A 57 11.23 -11.26 -7.77
C ALA A 57 11.90 -9.91 -7.57
N GLN A 58 12.52 -9.71 -6.40
CA GLN A 58 13.18 -8.47 -6.04
C GLN A 58 14.51 -8.76 -5.35
N GLU A 59 15.47 -7.89 -5.55
CA GLU A 59 16.71 -7.95 -4.79
C GLU A 59 16.42 -7.46 -3.38
N SER A 60 16.65 -8.32 -2.41
CA SER A 60 16.53 -7.98 -1.00
C SER A 60 17.94 -7.71 -0.48
N ASN A 61 18.33 -6.47 -0.44
CA ASN A 61 19.56 -6.08 0.24
C ASN A 61 19.35 -6.25 1.75
N ASN A 62 19.77 -7.41 2.29
CA ASN A 62 19.83 -7.72 3.73
C ASN A 62 18.55 -7.71 4.54
N SER A 63 17.35 -7.55 3.98
CA SER A 63 16.15 -7.69 4.79
C SER A 63 15.77 -9.16 4.93
N ARG A 64 15.71 -9.66 6.15
CA ARG A 64 15.07 -10.94 6.49
C ARG A 64 13.56 -10.92 6.18
N SER A 65 13.05 -9.75 5.80
CA SER A 65 11.65 -9.41 5.81
C SER A 65 10.93 -9.67 4.50
N VAL A 66 11.65 -9.67 3.36
CA VAL A 66 11.01 -9.69 2.04
C VAL A 66 11.56 -10.84 1.23
N SER A 67 10.67 -11.68 0.69
CA SER A 67 11.04 -12.81 -0.15
C SER A 67 11.73 -12.35 -1.43
N GLN A 68 12.83 -12.99 -1.80
CA GLN A 68 13.48 -12.74 -3.09
C GLN A 68 12.54 -13.06 -4.27
N VAL A 69 11.70 -14.08 -4.12
CA VAL A 69 10.65 -14.44 -5.07
C VAL A 69 9.39 -14.77 -4.29
N GLY A 70 8.30 -14.11 -4.61
CA GLY A 70 7.03 -14.31 -3.90
C GLY A 70 5.80 -14.16 -4.79
N ILE A 71 4.70 -14.79 -4.39
CA ILE A 71 3.40 -14.67 -5.02
C ILE A 71 2.70 -13.45 -4.45
N VAL A 72 2.41 -12.47 -5.30
CA VAL A 72 1.73 -11.23 -4.93
C VAL A 72 0.22 -11.35 -5.12
N GLU A 73 -0.23 -12.01 -6.20
CA GLU A 73 -1.64 -12.34 -6.43
C GLU A 73 -1.76 -13.76 -6.97
N LEU A 74 -2.76 -14.48 -6.49
CA LEU A 74 -3.19 -15.77 -7.02
C LEU A 74 -4.70 -15.86 -6.87
N ALA A 75 -5.43 -15.71 -7.97
CA ALA A 75 -6.88 -15.61 -7.92
C ALA A 75 -7.56 -16.26 -9.12
N ALA A 76 -8.77 -16.75 -8.89
CA ALA A 76 -9.71 -17.15 -9.92
C ALA A 76 -10.85 -16.13 -9.99
N ARG A 77 -11.20 -15.70 -11.19
CA ARG A 77 -12.28 -14.75 -11.46
C ARG A 77 -13.32 -15.37 -12.36
N TYR A 78 -14.56 -15.33 -11.91
CA TYR A 78 -15.72 -15.71 -12.71
C TYR A 78 -16.60 -14.50 -12.97
N SER A 79 -17.00 -14.28 -14.21
CA SER A 79 -17.88 -13.19 -14.63
C SER A 79 -19.16 -13.75 -15.24
N TYR A 80 -20.31 -13.28 -14.78
CA TYR A 80 -21.63 -13.69 -15.26
C TYR A 80 -22.44 -12.45 -15.66
N ASP A 81 -22.80 -12.37 -16.94
CA ASP A 81 -23.67 -11.32 -17.44
C ASP A 81 -25.12 -11.73 -17.19
N ILE A 82 -25.80 -11.02 -16.29
CA ILE A 82 -27.23 -11.20 -16.01
C ILE A 82 -28.03 -10.78 -17.24
N ASN A 83 -27.63 -9.64 -17.81
CA ASN A 83 -28.15 -9.10 -19.06
C ASN A 83 -27.12 -8.13 -19.65
N PHE A 84 -27.49 -7.42 -20.72
CA PHE A 84 -26.61 -6.49 -21.43
C PHE A 84 -26.04 -5.37 -20.53
N ASN A 85 -26.78 -4.93 -19.53
CA ASN A 85 -26.43 -3.82 -18.64
C ASN A 85 -25.93 -4.26 -17.27
N GLN A 86 -26.03 -5.54 -16.91
CA GLN A 86 -25.76 -6.01 -15.56
C GLN A 86 -24.82 -7.22 -15.55
N GLN A 87 -23.79 -7.14 -14.72
CA GLN A 87 -22.83 -8.21 -14.54
C GLN A 87 -22.55 -8.46 -13.06
N VAL A 88 -22.44 -9.72 -12.69
CA VAL A 88 -21.85 -10.17 -11.42
C VAL A 88 -20.48 -10.74 -11.69
N ARG A 89 -19.52 -10.35 -10.84
CA ARG A 89 -18.16 -10.88 -10.87
C ARG A 89 -17.83 -11.45 -9.49
N VAL A 90 -17.25 -12.65 -9.52
CA VAL A 90 -16.76 -13.33 -8.32
C VAL A 90 -15.25 -13.48 -8.47
N ASN A 91 -14.49 -13.06 -7.46
CA ASN A 91 -13.05 -13.23 -7.39
C ASN A 91 -12.71 -14.03 -6.13
N VAL A 92 -11.89 -15.07 -6.24
CA VAL A 92 -11.52 -15.93 -5.11
C VAL A 92 -10.00 -16.09 -5.10
N GLY A 93 -9.37 -15.91 -3.95
CA GLY A 93 -7.93 -16.05 -3.77
C GLY A 93 -7.31 -14.83 -3.13
N GLN A 94 -6.04 -14.60 -3.43
CA GLN A 94 -5.27 -13.43 -3.00
C GLN A 94 -5.21 -12.40 -4.12
N PHE A 95 -5.68 -11.20 -3.89
CA PHE A 95 -5.79 -10.17 -4.92
C PHE A 95 -5.76 -8.76 -4.35
N PHE A 96 -5.36 -7.77 -5.17
CA PHE A 96 -5.57 -6.37 -4.83
C PHE A 96 -7.06 -6.00 -4.94
N LEU A 97 -7.58 -5.35 -3.92
CA LEU A 97 -8.85 -4.63 -4.05
C LEU A 97 -8.63 -3.35 -4.88
N PRO A 98 -9.51 -3.04 -5.82
CA PRO A 98 -9.40 -1.80 -6.61
C PRO A 98 -9.85 -0.60 -5.76
N THR A 99 -9.01 -0.20 -4.82
CA THR A 99 -9.24 0.90 -3.88
C THR A 99 -8.53 2.18 -4.30
N SER A 100 -7.45 2.06 -5.08
CA SER A 100 -6.59 3.18 -5.46
C SER A 100 -7.02 3.86 -6.75
N MET A 101 -6.93 5.19 -6.79
CA MET A 101 -6.97 6.00 -8.00
C MET A 101 -5.56 6.19 -8.60
N GLU A 102 -4.52 5.96 -7.83
CA GLU A 102 -3.12 6.10 -8.22
C GLU A 102 -2.55 4.80 -8.83
N ASN A 103 -2.78 3.64 -8.19
CA ASN A 103 -2.21 2.34 -8.58
C ASN A 103 -3.15 1.61 -9.53
N ILE A 104 -3.23 2.06 -10.76
CA ILE A 104 -4.17 1.58 -11.79
C ILE A 104 -3.52 0.78 -12.92
N ASP A 105 -2.19 0.77 -12.97
CA ASP A 105 -1.43 0.06 -14.00
C ASP A 105 -1.24 -1.42 -13.66
N GLN A 106 -0.66 -2.17 -14.62
CA GLN A 106 -0.30 -3.57 -14.42
C GLN A 106 0.63 -3.71 -13.20
N PHE A 107 0.54 -4.84 -12.50
CA PHE A 107 1.29 -5.10 -11.26
C PHE A 107 0.98 -4.14 -10.11
N TRP A 108 -0.18 -3.48 -10.16
CA TRP A 108 -0.57 -2.47 -9.18
C TRP A 108 0.44 -1.31 -9.09
N GLU A 109 0.96 -0.90 -10.24
CA GLU A 109 1.89 0.23 -10.35
C GLU A 109 1.16 1.55 -10.58
N SER A 110 1.85 2.65 -10.29
CA SER A 110 1.38 3.99 -10.58
C SER A 110 1.94 4.45 -11.94
N PRO A 111 1.09 4.88 -12.89
CA PRO A 111 1.57 5.50 -14.11
C PRO A 111 1.96 6.97 -13.92
N TYR A 112 1.84 7.51 -12.71
CA TYR A 112 2.00 8.93 -12.41
C TYR A 112 3.34 9.27 -11.75
N THR A 113 3.76 8.44 -10.81
CA THR A 113 4.90 8.67 -9.90
C THR A 113 5.68 7.38 -9.67
N LEU A 114 6.96 7.50 -9.30
CA LEU A 114 7.78 6.34 -8.96
C LEU A 114 7.44 5.80 -7.58
N SER A 115 7.26 6.69 -6.60
CA SER A 115 6.79 6.33 -5.25
C SER A 115 5.27 6.41 -5.17
N PHE A 116 4.64 5.47 -4.48
CA PHE A 116 3.22 5.57 -4.15
C PHE A 116 2.99 6.68 -3.13
N SER A 117 1.76 7.19 -3.02
CA SER A 117 1.34 8.06 -1.92
C SER A 117 1.55 7.38 -0.57
N SER A 118 1.56 8.13 0.51
CA SER A 118 1.65 7.55 1.86
C SER A 118 0.55 6.50 2.09
N LEU A 119 -0.69 6.77 1.63
CA LEU A 119 -1.80 5.83 1.70
C LEU A 119 -1.51 4.54 0.92
N ASN A 120 -1.16 4.67 -0.35
CA ASN A 120 -1.00 3.49 -1.22
C ASN A 120 0.31 2.72 -0.92
N SER A 121 1.33 3.37 -0.36
CA SER A 121 2.49 2.68 0.20
C SER A 121 2.08 1.73 1.33
N TRP A 122 1.28 2.21 2.30
CA TRP A 122 0.77 1.37 3.37
C TRP A 122 -0.15 0.25 2.89
N ILE A 123 -1.08 0.54 1.95
CA ILE A 123 -1.96 -0.48 1.36
C ILE A 123 -1.14 -1.57 0.65
N GLY A 124 -0.11 -1.20 -0.10
CA GLY A 124 0.78 -2.16 -0.77
C GLY A 124 1.55 -3.06 0.20
N GLU A 125 1.86 -2.54 1.39
CA GLU A 125 2.59 -3.22 2.45
C GLU A 125 1.70 -4.16 3.28
N GLU A 126 0.58 -3.66 3.83
CA GLU A 126 -0.17 -4.35 4.87
C GLU A 126 -1.57 -4.83 4.45
N PHE A 127 -2.07 -4.46 3.27
CA PHE A 127 -3.44 -4.83 2.91
C PHE A 127 -3.55 -5.54 1.57
N ARG A 128 -3.71 -6.84 1.64
CA ARG A 128 -4.07 -7.67 0.48
C ARG A 128 -4.92 -8.85 0.92
N PRO A 129 -6.25 -8.84 0.66
CA PRO A 129 -7.13 -9.87 1.13
C PRO A 129 -6.86 -11.22 0.48
N ILE A 130 -7.01 -12.29 1.28
CA ILE A 130 -7.22 -13.65 0.82
C ILE A 130 -8.70 -13.93 1.08
N GLY A 131 -9.52 -13.94 0.04
CA GLY A 131 -10.97 -13.99 0.28
C GLY A 131 -11.81 -14.21 -0.94
N LEU A 132 -13.06 -13.82 -0.80
CA LEU A 132 -14.11 -13.89 -1.81
C LEU A 132 -14.64 -12.48 -2.09
N ASP A 133 -14.43 -11.95 -3.29
CA ASP A 133 -14.98 -10.66 -3.71
C ASP A 133 -16.20 -10.85 -4.59
N LEU A 134 -17.34 -10.38 -4.12
CA LEU A 134 -18.60 -10.37 -4.87
C LEU A 134 -18.86 -8.94 -5.35
N ASN A 135 -18.77 -8.73 -6.65
CA ASN A 135 -18.96 -7.43 -7.28
C ASN A 135 -20.16 -7.46 -8.24
N TYR A 136 -21.12 -6.56 -8.03
CA TYR A 136 -22.20 -6.27 -8.96
C TYR A 136 -21.89 -4.97 -9.71
N ARG A 137 -22.09 -4.97 -11.02
CA ARG A 137 -21.93 -3.82 -11.91
C ARG A 137 -23.19 -3.58 -12.73
N HIS A 138 -23.63 -2.33 -12.77
CA HIS A 138 -24.67 -1.83 -13.65
C HIS A 138 -24.09 -0.79 -14.61
N SER A 139 -24.33 -0.95 -15.90
CA SER A 139 -23.98 0.01 -16.95
C SER A 139 -25.26 0.71 -17.42
N PHE A 140 -25.25 2.04 -17.40
CA PHE A 140 -26.36 2.84 -17.85
C PHE A 140 -26.29 3.09 -19.36
N ASP A 141 -27.41 3.49 -19.97
CA ASP A 141 -27.49 3.71 -21.41
C ASP A 141 -26.61 4.88 -21.91
N ASP A 142 -26.28 5.81 -21.01
CA ASP A 142 -25.36 6.93 -21.24
C ASP A 142 -23.87 6.56 -21.14
N GLY A 143 -23.56 5.27 -20.93
CA GLY A 143 -22.20 4.74 -20.78
C GLY A 143 -21.63 4.83 -19.36
N ASN A 144 -22.32 5.49 -18.43
CA ASN A 144 -21.91 5.52 -17.03
C ASN A 144 -22.00 4.13 -16.38
N ARG A 145 -21.22 3.89 -15.34
CA ARG A 145 -21.20 2.60 -14.62
C ARG A 145 -21.24 2.82 -13.12
N LEU A 146 -22.07 2.02 -12.44
CA LEU A 146 -22.08 1.91 -11.00
C LEU A 146 -21.72 0.48 -10.62
N SER A 147 -20.84 0.31 -9.64
CA SER A 147 -20.55 -1.00 -9.08
C SER A 147 -20.53 -0.97 -7.56
N ALA A 148 -20.92 -2.07 -6.95
CA ALA A 148 -20.85 -2.30 -5.52
C ALA A 148 -20.27 -3.69 -5.26
N ALA A 149 -19.47 -3.82 -4.21
CA ALA A 149 -18.85 -5.08 -3.87
C ALA A 149 -18.79 -5.30 -2.37
N VAL A 150 -18.82 -6.57 -1.98
CA VAL A 150 -18.54 -7.05 -0.63
C VAL A 150 -17.47 -8.12 -0.70
N THR A 151 -16.49 -8.02 0.20
CA THR A 151 -15.34 -8.91 0.25
C THR A 151 -15.13 -9.41 1.67
N PRO A 152 -15.68 -10.56 2.09
CA PRO A 152 -15.16 -11.29 3.23
C PRO A 152 -13.74 -11.78 2.93
N PHE A 153 -12.82 -11.60 3.88
CA PHE A 153 -11.42 -12.03 3.75
C PHE A 153 -10.88 -12.57 5.06
N TRP A 154 -9.85 -13.37 4.97
CA TRP A 154 -9.14 -13.98 6.11
C TRP A 154 -7.68 -13.57 6.09
N GLY A 155 -7.00 -13.74 7.23
CA GLY A 155 -5.68 -13.18 7.46
C GLY A 155 -5.76 -11.66 7.66
N ASN A 156 -4.63 -10.99 7.54
CA ASN A 156 -4.49 -9.56 7.84
C ASN A 156 -4.72 -9.18 9.32
N ASP A 157 -4.59 -10.14 10.24
CA ASP A 157 -4.75 -9.88 11.67
C ASP A 157 -3.63 -9.02 12.26
N SER A 158 -2.48 -8.90 11.59
CA SER A 158 -1.40 -7.97 11.98
C SER A 158 -1.46 -6.59 11.29
N MET A 159 -2.49 -6.32 10.49
CA MET A 159 -2.63 -5.05 9.77
C MET A 159 -2.71 -3.85 10.71
N GLY A 160 -1.93 -2.81 10.45
CA GLY A 160 -1.84 -1.59 11.27
C GLY A 160 -0.61 -1.55 12.18
N ALA A 161 0.09 -2.66 12.36
CA ALA A 161 1.32 -2.72 13.16
C ALA A 161 2.40 -1.77 12.62
N LEU A 162 2.58 -1.69 11.30
CA LEU A 162 3.57 -0.77 10.72
C LEU A 162 3.21 0.70 10.97
N LEU A 163 1.94 1.08 10.87
CA LEU A 163 1.52 2.45 11.18
C LEU A 163 1.81 2.79 12.64
N ALA A 164 1.48 1.90 13.57
CA ALA A 164 1.69 2.13 14.99
C ALA A 164 3.18 2.25 15.35
N TYR A 165 4.00 1.30 14.92
CA TYR A 165 5.39 1.26 15.33
C TYR A 165 6.32 2.11 14.46
N ARG A 166 6.16 2.06 13.15
CA ARG A 166 7.01 2.79 12.21
C ARG A 166 6.46 4.17 11.85
N GLY A 167 5.14 4.27 11.66
CA GLY A 167 4.48 5.43 11.08
C GLY A 167 4.38 5.33 9.54
N TRP A 168 3.96 6.41 8.91
CA TRP A 168 3.83 6.53 7.47
C TRP A 168 5.19 6.51 6.76
N SER A 169 5.23 5.92 5.57
CA SER A 169 6.43 5.81 4.73
C SER A 169 6.08 5.93 3.24
N TYR A 170 7.11 6.02 2.41
CA TYR A 170 6.99 6.10 0.96
C TYR A 170 7.79 4.99 0.30
N GLY A 171 7.18 4.35 -0.67
CA GLY A 171 7.82 3.29 -1.44
C GLY A 171 6.89 2.78 -2.52
N ARG A 172 7.27 1.65 -3.11
CA ARG A 172 6.45 0.90 -4.06
C ARG A 172 6.39 -0.58 -3.70
N GLN A 173 6.58 -0.89 -2.41
CA GLN A 173 6.57 -2.25 -1.91
C GLN A 173 5.19 -2.88 -2.09
N ARG A 174 5.18 -4.11 -2.59
CA ARG A 174 4.02 -4.98 -2.68
C ARG A 174 4.35 -6.28 -1.97
N THR A 175 3.72 -6.49 -0.84
CA THR A 175 3.99 -7.66 0.00
C THR A 175 3.54 -8.93 -0.69
N ALA A 176 4.38 -9.94 -0.73
CA ALA A 176 4.09 -11.27 -1.22
C ALA A 176 3.62 -12.21 -0.09
N TYR A 177 3.06 -13.36 -0.45
CA TYR A 177 2.40 -14.29 0.48
C TYR A 177 3.25 -14.71 1.69
N ASN A 178 4.55 -14.90 1.51
CA ASN A 178 5.44 -15.34 2.58
C ASN A 178 6.26 -14.20 3.23
N ASP A 179 5.99 -12.96 2.88
CA ASP A 179 6.74 -11.85 3.43
C ASP A 179 6.40 -11.62 4.90
N VAL A 180 7.45 -11.35 5.66
CA VAL A 180 7.39 -10.90 7.05
C VAL A 180 8.00 -9.51 7.08
N LEU A 181 7.20 -8.49 7.39
CA LEU A 181 7.68 -7.12 7.44
C LEU A 181 8.25 -6.83 8.84
N SER A 182 9.50 -6.39 8.88
CA SER A 182 10.18 -6.08 10.14
C SER A 182 9.57 -4.84 10.79
N VAL A 183 9.40 -4.89 12.09
CA VAL A 183 9.10 -3.70 12.90
C VAL A 183 10.40 -3.04 13.35
N PRO A 184 10.41 -1.71 13.59
CA PRO A 184 11.62 -1.01 13.99
C PRO A 184 12.05 -1.41 15.42
N LYS A 185 13.34 -1.18 15.74
CA LYS A 185 13.92 -1.47 17.05
C LYS A 185 13.52 -0.40 18.08
N LEU A 186 12.30 -0.49 18.57
CA LEU A 186 11.77 0.41 19.60
C LEU A 186 11.95 -0.17 21.01
N MET A 187 11.98 0.70 21.99
CA MET A 187 12.10 0.33 23.41
C MET A 187 10.92 -0.56 23.86
N SER A 188 9.69 -0.28 23.38
CA SER A 188 8.50 -1.10 23.65
C SER A 188 8.58 -2.49 23.08
N LEU A 189 9.39 -2.69 22.05
CA LEU A 189 9.64 -3.97 21.35
C LEU A 189 10.95 -4.64 21.81
N SER A 190 11.71 -4.04 22.75
CA SER A 190 12.93 -4.66 23.30
C SER A 190 12.60 -5.89 24.14
N ASP A 191 13.63 -6.72 24.46
CA ASP A 191 13.45 -7.94 25.26
C ASP A 191 12.77 -7.71 26.62
N SER A 192 12.93 -6.52 27.19
CA SER A 192 12.27 -6.07 28.41
C SER A 192 11.01 -5.24 28.17
N GLY A 193 10.68 -4.98 26.91
CA GLY A 193 9.52 -4.19 26.53
C GLY A 193 8.21 -5.00 26.58
N PRO A 194 7.07 -4.32 26.68
CA PRO A 194 5.77 -4.99 26.81
C PRO A 194 5.36 -5.75 25.54
N PHE A 195 5.98 -5.49 24.39
CA PHE A 195 5.61 -6.07 23.09
C PHE A 195 6.77 -6.80 22.40
N ALA A 196 7.68 -7.40 23.19
CA ALA A 196 8.88 -8.08 22.69
C ALA A 196 8.59 -9.18 21.64
N GLY A 197 7.49 -9.91 21.78
CA GLY A 197 7.09 -10.95 20.83
C GLY A 197 6.86 -10.40 19.41
N GLN A 198 6.27 -9.22 19.28
CA GLN A 198 6.04 -8.60 17.98
C GLN A 198 7.33 -8.25 17.23
N ARG A 199 8.42 -7.94 17.95
CA ARG A 199 9.72 -7.65 17.33
C ARG A 199 10.30 -8.84 16.58
N ASP A 200 10.23 -10.02 17.18
CA ASP A 200 10.86 -11.20 16.61
C ASP A 200 10.08 -11.75 15.41
N ASP A 201 8.76 -11.68 15.48
CA ASP A 201 7.87 -12.17 14.44
C ASP A 201 7.51 -11.10 13.39
N GLY A 202 7.74 -9.81 13.66
CA GLY A 202 7.40 -8.71 12.75
C GLY A 202 5.89 -8.61 12.52
N THR A 203 5.48 -8.29 11.29
CA THR A 203 4.08 -8.35 10.85
C THR A 203 3.96 -9.21 9.58
N LYS A 204 2.95 -10.08 9.55
CA LYS A 204 2.72 -11.05 8.46
C LYS A 204 1.35 -10.80 7.83
N PRO A 205 1.22 -9.89 6.87
CA PRO A 205 -0.08 -9.50 6.32
C PRO A 205 -0.93 -10.66 5.79
N PHE A 206 -0.30 -11.75 5.34
CA PHE A 206 -0.98 -12.93 4.79
C PHE A 206 -0.81 -14.21 5.63
N GLY A 207 0.06 -14.19 6.63
CA GLY A 207 0.59 -15.42 7.21
C GLY A 207 -0.30 -16.04 8.26
N HIS A 208 -1.00 -15.25 9.04
CA HIS A 208 -1.77 -15.74 10.16
C HIS A 208 -3.16 -15.13 10.20
N ASP A 209 -4.13 -16.03 10.27
CA ASP A 209 -5.47 -15.76 10.74
C ASP A 209 -5.51 -16.27 12.19
N LEU A 210 -5.31 -15.37 13.13
CA LEU A 210 -5.16 -15.70 14.55
C LEU A 210 -6.49 -16.09 15.20
N ASP A 211 -7.61 -15.57 14.72
CA ASP A 211 -8.91 -15.74 15.33
C ASP A 211 -9.90 -16.60 14.50
N GLY A 212 -9.55 -16.95 13.27
CA GLY A 212 -10.37 -17.73 12.35
C GLY A 212 -11.62 -17.01 11.85
N LYS A 213 -11.74 -15.71 12.09
CA LYS A 213 -12.92 -14.91 11.70
C LYS A 213 -12.63 -14.09 10.46
N PRO A 214 -13.62 -13.93 9.58
CA PRO A 214 -13.45 -13.07 8.42
C PRO A 214 -13.53 -11.58 8.79
N GLY A 215 -12.62 -10.80 8.21
CA GLY A 215 -12.79 -9.39 8.02
C GLY A 215 -13.66 -9.09 6.79
N TYR A 216 -14.04 -7.83 6.62
CA TYR A 216 -14.91 -7.39 5.53
C TYR A 216 -14.41 -6.12 4.88
N ALA A 217 -14.52 -6.05 3.55
CA ALA A 217 -14.42 -4.81 2.80
C ALA A 217 -15.72 -4.57 2.02
N LEU A 218 -16.20 -3.32 2.04
CA LEU A 218 -17.33 -2.84 1.26
C LEU A 218 -16.84 -1.77 0.29
N ARG A 219 -17.24 -1.85 -0.98
CA ARG A 219 -16.81 -0.90 -2.01
C ARG A 219 -17.97 -0.44 -2.87
N ALA A 220 -17.94 0.83 -3.25
CA ALA A 220 -18.82 1.41 -4.26
C ALA A 220 -17.97 2.26 -5.23
N ASN A 221 -18.21 2.11 -6.54
CA ASN A 221 -17.51 2.87 -7.56
C ASN A 221 -18.53 3.42 -8.55
N TYR A 222 -18.34 4.67 -8.96
CA TYR A 222 -19.09 5.29 -10.02
C TYR A 222 -18.11 5.82 -11.07
N LEU A 223 -18.34 5.45 -12.31
CA LEU A 223 -17.47 5.78 -13.43
C LEU A 223 -18.30 6.42 -14.54
N THR A 224 -17.84 7.57 -15.01
CA THR A 224 -18.29 8.24 -16.23
C THR A 224 -17.15 8.29 -17.24
N GLU A 225 -17.35 8.94 -18.38
CA GLU A 225 -16.28 9.18 -19.36
C GLU A 225 -15.10 9.95 -18.77
N ARG A 226 -15.35 10.90 -17.86
CA ARG A 226 -14.34 11.83 -17.34
C ARG A 226 -14.16 11.79 -15.82
N LEU A 227 -15.04 11.12 -15.09
CA LEU A 227 -15.02 11.10 -13.64
C LEU A 227 -15.07 9.67 -13.14
N SER A 228 -14.18 9.34 -12.21
CA SER A 228 -14.20 8.12 -11.42
C SER A 228 -14.29 8.46 -9.94
N LEU A 229 -15.23 7.84 -9.23
CA LEU A 229 -15.40 7.95 -7.79
C LEU A 229 -15.26 6.58 -7.16
N ASN A 230 -14.60 6.51 -6.01
CA ASN A 230 -14.39 5.30 -5.23
C ASN A 230 -14.73 5.57 -3.76
N LEU A 231 -15.44 4.65 -3.14
CA LEU A 231 -15.63 4.59 -1.69
C LEU A 231 -15.33 3.16 -1.24
N THR A 232 -14.49 3.03 -0.23
CA THR A 232 -14.13 1.74 0.37
C THR A 232 -14.21 1.85 1.88
N TRP A 233 -14.72 0.83 2.53
CA TRP A 233 -14.65 0.62 3.97
C TRP A 233 -14.10 -0.77 4.24
N VAL A 234 -13.20 -0.87 5.23
CA VAL A 234 -12.53 -2.11 5.62
C VAL A 234 -12.53 -2.23 7.15
N ASP A 235 -12.78 -3.43 7.65
CA ASP A 235 -12.55 -3.83 9.04
C ASP A 235 -12.05 -5.28 9.02
N ASN A 236 -10.84 -5.55 9.49
CA ASN A 236 -10.31 -6.91 9.55
C ASN A 236 -10.93 -7.74 10.68
N MET A 237 -11.70 -7.13 11.58
CA MET A 237 -12.41 -7.77 12.69
C MET A 237 -11.51 -8.54 13.68
N GLY A 238 -10.19 -8.29 13.67
CA GLY A 238 -9.21 -9.01 14.48
C GLY A 238 -9.51 -8.95 15.98
N ASP A 239 -9.27 -10.05 16.67
CA ASP A 239 -9.44 -10.17 18.12
C ASP A 239 -8.15 -9.75 18.82
N THR A 240 -8.11 -8.51 19.29
CA THR A 240 -6.92 -7.87 19.90
C THR A 240 -6.40 -8.57 21.16
N THR A 241 -7.12 -9.57 21.69
CA THR A 241 -6.68 -10.33 22.87
C THR A 241 -5.76 -11.50 22.53
N LEU A 242 -5.61 -11.84 21.26
CA LEU A 242 -4.87 -13.00 20.79
C LEU A 242 -3.40 -12.66 20.51
N ILE A 243 -2.54 -13.61 20.81
CA ILE A 243 -1.10 -13.54 20.59
C ILE A 243 -0.64 -14.95 20.19
N ASP A 244 0.10 -15.06 19.09
CA ASP A 244 0.80 -16.27 18.67
C ASP A 244 2.12 -15.87 17.99
N GLY A 245 3.09 -15.44 18.81
CA GLY A 245 4.32 -14.79 18.35
C GLY A 245 4.08 -13.33 18.00
N GLU A 246 3.32 -13.05 16.95
CA GLU A 246 2.78 -11.72 16.65
C GLU A 246 1.45 -11.47 17.41
N TYR A 247 1.09 -10.21 17.55
CA TYR A 247 -0.18 -9.79 18.15
C TYR A 247 -1.26 -9.65 17.09
N ALA A 248 -2.50 -9.98 17.46
CA ALA A 248 -3.65 -9.64 16.65
C ALA A 248 -4.02 -8.15 16.80
N TRP A 249 -4.23 -7.50 15.69
CA TRP A 249 -4.64 -6.10 15.57
C TRP A 249 -6.05 -6.01 15.03
N ARG A 250 -6.83 -5.07 15.51
CA ARG A 250 -8.07 -4.68 14.86
C ARG A 250 -7.88 -3.36 14.16
N THR A 251 -7.88 -3.39 12.84
CA THR A 251 -7.72 -2.21 11.99
C THR A 251 -8.94 -2.02 11.12
N LYS A 252 -9.51 -0.82 11.20
CA LYS A 252 -10.65 -0.40 10.39
C LYS A 252 -10.39 0.97 9.79
N PHE A 253 -10.75 1.13 8.52
CA PHE A 253 -10.55 2.38 7.80
C PHE A 253 -11.52 2.55 6.64
N SER A 254 -11.66 3.79 6.18
CA SER A 254 -12.37 4.14 4.96
C SER A 254 -11.44 4.86 4.00
N ILE A 255 -11.67 4.67 2.69
CA ILE A 255 -11.01 5.41 1.61
C ILE A 255 -12.07 6.03 0.73
N ALA A 256 -11.92 7.31 0.41
CA ALA A 256 -12.66 7.99 -0.63
C ALA A 256 -11.69 8.50 -1.70
N GLY A 257 -11.97 8.24 -2.96
CA GLY A 257 -11.11 8.61 -4.08
C GLY A 257 -11.90 9.25 -5.21
N VAL A 258 -11.24 10.16 -5.93
CA VAL A 258 -11.72 10.79 -7.14
C VAL A 258 -10.59 10.88 -8.16
N SER A 259 -10.89 10.58 -9.42
CA SER A 259 -10.08 10.92 -10.59
C SER A 259 -10.96 11.66 -11.57
N TRP A 260 -10.49 12.80 -12.06
CA TRP A 260 -11.21 13.67 -12.99
C TRP A 260 -10.33 14.11 -14.15
N PHE A 261 -10.68 13.68 -15.36
CA PHE A 261 -10.11 14.17 -16.59
C PHE A 261 -10.70 15.54 -16.93
N VAL A 262 -9.98 16.60 -16.52
CA VAL A 262 -10.36 18.01 -16.83
C VAL A 262 -10.32 18.25 -18.34
N THR A 263 -9.29 17.68 -18.99
CA THR A 263 -9.15 17.55 -20.44
C THR A 263 -8.63 16.15 -20.77
N ASP A 264 -8.51 15.80 -22.04
CA ASP A 264 -7.96 14.50 -22.46
C ASP A 264 -6.49 14.30 -22.05
N SER A 265 -5.78 15.40 -21.76
CA SER A 265 -4.37 15.41 -21.36
C SER A 265 -4.13 15.79 -19.91
N PHE A 266 -5.11 16.39 -19.23
CA PHE A 266 -4.96 16.86 -17.85
C PHE A 266 -5.95 16.19 -16.91
N GLU A 267 -5.41 15.53 -15.91
CA GLU A 267 -6.12 14.75 -14.90
C GLU A 267 -5.80 15.26 -13.50
N VAL A 268 -6.81 15.28 -12.64
CA VAL A 268 -6.67 15.57 -11.21
C VAL A 268 -7.17 14.36 -10.43
N LEU A 269 -6.36 13.87 -9.49
CA LEU A 269 -6.68 12.75 -8.61
C LEU A 269 -6.57 13.18 -7.16
N ALA A 270 -7.44 12.64 -6.33
CA ALA A 270 -7.33 12.77 -4.89
C ALA A 270 -7.85 11.50 -4.22
N GLU A 271 -7.20 11.10 -3.14
CA GLU A 271 -7.68 10.07 -2.23
C GLU A 271 -7.50 10.54 -0.80
N ALA A 272 -8.43 10.16 0.06
CA ALA A 272 -8.35 10.40 1.49
C ALA A 272 -8.76 9.14 2.24
N SER A 273 -8.04 8.82 3.30
CA SER A 273 -8.32 7.71 4.20
C SER A 273 -8.29 8.17 5.63
N SER A 274 -9.14 7.57 6.45
CA SER A 274 -9.07 7.67 7.91
C SER A 274 -9.49 6.36 8.56
N GLY A 275 -8.88 6.07 9.71
CA GLY A 275 -9.13 4.81 10.40
C GLY A 275 -8.57 4.77 11.80
N SER A 276 -8.60 3.58 12.38
CA SER A 276 -8.00 3.28 13.68
C SER A 276 -7.42 1.88 13.70
N SER A 277 -6.40 1.68 14.52
CA SER A 277 -5.79 0.39 14.78
C SER A 277 -5.56 0.20 16.27
N THR A 278 -5.93 -0.96 16.78
CA THR A 278 -5.83 -1.29 18.21
C THR A 278 -5.22 -2.66 18.40
N MET A 279 -4.47 -2.84 19.51
CA MET A 279 -3.86 -4.10 19.91
C MET A 279 -3.85 -4.20 21.43
N GLY A 280 -4.12 -5.41 21.94
CA GLY A 280 -4.16 -5.68 23.39
C GLY A 280 -5.56 -5.65 23.99
N ALA A 281 -5.78 -6.37 25.10
CA ALA A 281 -7.08 -6.53 25.77
C ALA A 281 -7.54 -5.24 26.50
N ALA A 282 -6.64 -4.52 27.17
CA ALA A 282 -6.78 -3.10 27.48
C ALA A 282 -5.82 -2.44 26.51
N PRO A 283 -6.26 -1.58 25.61
CA PRO A 283 -5.45 -1.26 24.44
C PRO A 283 -4.03 -0.91 24.87
N GLY A 284 -3.11 -1.84 24.55
CA GLY A 284 -1.69 -1.63 24.73
C GLY A 284 -1.18 -0.70 23.64
N VAL A 285 -1.91 -0.67 22.49
CA VAL A 285 -1.77 0.33 21.43
C VAL A 285 -3.17 0.70 20.95
N ASP A 286 -3.47 1.97 20.88
CA ASP A 286 -4.69 2.51 20.26
C ASP A 286 -4.33 3.79 19.51
N ILE A 287 -4.36 3.69 18.18
CA ILE A 287 -4.10 4.84 17.31
C ILE A 287 -5.30 5.14 16.42
N SER A 288 -5.51 6.43 16.13
CA SER A 288 -6.23 6.87 14.94
C SER A 288 -5.27 7.41 13.91
N PHE A 289 -5.61 7.23 12.64
CA PHE A 289 -4.75 7.66 11.55
C PHE A 289 -5.53 8.25 10.40
N TYR A 290 -4.88 9.11 9.63
CA TYR A 290 -5.39 9.59 8.36
C TYR A 290 -4.25 9.77 7.35
N SER A 291 -4.61 9.71 6.09
CA SER A 291 -3.74 10.09 4.97
C SER A 291 -4.61 10.61 3.83
N ALA A 292 -4.15 11.65 3.15
CA ALA A 292 -4.79 12.17 1.95
C ALA A 292 -3.74 12.66 0.96
N TYR A 293 -4.02 12.54 -0.33
CA TYR A 293 -3.23 13.20 -1.35
C TYR A 293 -4.09 13.92 -2.38
N LEU A 294 -3.49 14.94 -3.00
CA LEU A 294 -3.96 15.61 -4.21
C LEU A 294 -2.86 15.54 -5.26
N MET A 295 -3.19 15.07 -6.46
CA MET A 295 -2.24 14.94 -7.56
C MET A 295 -2.82 15.56 -8.83
N ALA A 296 -1.99 16.31 -9.53
CA ALA A 296 -2.25 16.81 -10.87
C ALA A 296 -1.28 16.15 -11.85
N SER A 297 -1.80 15.65 -12.98
CA SER A 297 -1.02 14.94 -13.98
C SER A 297 -1.34 15.47 -15.38
N TYR A 298 -0.29 15.79 -16.14
CA TYR A 298 -0.40 16.30 -17.50
C TYR A 298 0.39 15.45 -18.49
N ARG A 299 -0.28 14.98 -19.54
CA ARG A 299 0.33 14.23 -20.65
C ARG A 299 0.62 15.15 -21.83
N PHE A 300 1.81 15.07 -22.36
CA PHE A 300 2.22 15.77 -23.57
C PHE A 300 3.17 14.90 -24.39
N SER A 301 2.78 14.59 -25.62
CA SER A 301 3.50 13.59 -26.42
C SER A 301 3.66 12.27 -25.64
N GLU A 302 4.85 11.75 -25.55
CA GLU A 302 5.22 10.52 -24.84
C GLU A 302 5.55 10.74 -23.35
N TYR A 303 5.38 11.97 -22.84
CA TYR A 303 5.72 12.34 -21.48
C TYR A 303 4.47 12.52 -20.61
N ARG A 304 4.65 12.24 -19.32
CA ARG A 304 3.70 12.56 -18.27
C ARG A 304 4.42 13.29 -17.15
N LEU A 305 3.99 14.48 -16.82
CA LEU A 305 4.45 15.25 -15.68
C LEU A 305 3.37 15.21 -14.60
N SER A 306 3.74 14.77 -13.39
CA SER A 306 2.83 14.68 -12.26
C SER A 306 3.38 15.41 -11.05
N ALA A 307 2.52 16.14 -10.34
CA ALA A 307 2.82 16.78 -9.08
C ALA A 307 1.81 16.29 -8.03
N ARG A 308 2.30 15.80 -6.87
CA ARG A 308 1.48 15.30 -5.77
C ARG A 308 1.83 15.99 -4.46
N TYR A 309 0.81 16.34 -3.70
CA TYR A 309 0.88 16.76 -2.32
C TYR A 309 0.23 15.69 -1.45
N ASP A 310 0.92 15.22 -0.43
CA ASP A 310 0.38 14.30 0.57
C ASP A 310 0.34 14.99 1.94
N GLN A 311 -0.67 14.64 2.75
CA GLN A 311 -0.77 14.99 4.16
C GLN A 311 -1.23 13.76 4.94
N PHE A 312 -0.59 13.48 6.08
CA PHE A 312 -0.88 12.32 6.89
C PHE A 312 -0.64 12.59 8.38
N GLY A 313 -1.22 11.76 9.21
CA GLY A 313 -1.02 11.83 10.66
C GLY A 313 -1.44 10.55 11.36
N ILE A 314 -0.96 10.42 12.59
CA ILE A 314 -1.32 9.41 13.57
C ILE A 314 -1.52 10.12 14.89
N ASP A 315 -2.65 9.89 15.55
CA ASP A 315 -2.95 10.35 16.89
C ASP A 315 -2.95 9.14 17.83
N ASP A 316 -2.06 9.16 18.81
CA ASP A 316 -2.00 8.20 19.91
C ASP A 316 -3.15 8.44 20.88
N ARG A 317 -3.87 7.37 21.23
CA ARG A 317 -5.03 7.42 22.10
C ARG A 317 -4.93 6.46 23.28
N ASP A 318 -3.83 5.71 23.36
CA ASP A 318 -3.60 4.85 24.51
C ASP A 318 -2.97 5.61 25.69
N ALA A 319 -2.73 4.92 26.79
CA ALA A 319 -2.17 5.50 28.01
C ALA A 319 -0.73 5.04 28.26
N MET A 320 -0.04 4.51 27.25
CA MET A 320 1.34 4.08 27.36
C MET A 320 2.28 5.29 27.34
N ASP A 321 3.42 5.21 28.04
CA ASP A 321 4.39 6.31 28.13
C ASP A 321 5.10 6.64 26.81
N GLN A 322 4.94 5.81 25.76
CA GLN A 322 5.61 5.98 24.46
C GLN A 322 4.60 6.41 23.41
N GLU A 323 4.62 7.69 23.08
CA GLU A 323 3.72 8.27 22.11
C GLU A 323 3.98 7.78 20.67
N ASN A 324 2.91 7.40 19.98
CA ASN A 324 2.90 7.02 18.57
C ASN A 324 2.48 8.18 17.64
N ASN A 325 2.37 9.39 18.16
CA ASN A 325 1.95 10.56 17.40
C ASN A 325 2.82 10.82 16.18
N GLU A 326 2.20 11.20 15.08
CA GLU A 326 2.86 11.60 13.85
C GLU A 326 2.03 12.65 13.09
N LEU A 327 2.70 13.64 12.51
CA LEU A 327 2.13 14.59 11.58
C LEU A 327 3.13 14.84 10.45
N GLY A 328 2.67 14.76 9.19
CA GLY A 328 3.58 14.98 8.08
C GLY A 328 2.88 15.43 6.80
N ARG A 329 3.71 15.91 5.89
CA ARG A 329 3.35 16.30 4.54
C ARG A 329 4.49 16.01 3.58
N SER A 330 4.16 15.75 2.32
CA SER A 330 5.17 15.63 1.29
C SER A 330 4.77 16.31 -0.02
N TYR A 331 5.78 16.57 -0.83
CA TYR A 331 5.65 17.12 -2.17
C TYR A 331 6.44 16.25 -3.12
N THR A 332 5.79 15.73 -4.15
CA THR A 332 6.39 14.87 -5.17
C THR A 332 6.24 15.51 -6.54
N LEU A 333 7.31 15.53 -7.31
CA LEU A 333 7.30 15.88 -8.72
C LEU A 333 7.94 14.75 -9.50
N ALA A 334 7.23 14.22 -10.48
CA ALA A 334 7.69 13.11 -11.30
C ALA A 334 7.51 13.39 -12.79
N LEU A 335 8.50 12.98 -13.58
CA LEU A 335 8.45 12.98 -15.04
C LEU A 335 8.61 11.54 -15.53
N MET A 336 7.60 11.02 -16.21
CA MET A 336 7.60 9.70 -16.83
C MET A 336 7.67 9.84 -18.34
N TRP A 337 8.43 8.97 -19.00
CA TRP A 337 8.47 8.83 -20.45
C TRP A 337 8.13 7.36 -20.80
N ALA A 338 7.22 7.19 -21.76
CA ALA A 338 6.86 5.88 -22.31
C ALA A 338 6.56 6.06 -23.80
N GLY A 339 7.45 5.64 -24.67
CA GLY A 339 7.23 5.71 -26.12
C GLY A 339 6.08 4.80 -26.55
N GLU A 340 5.23 5.24 -27.50
CA GLU A 340 4.00 4.54 -27.92
C GLU A 340 4.24 3.09 -28.37
N GLU A 341 5.42 2.79 -28.95
CA GLU A 341 5.80 1.44 -29.39
C GLU A 341 7.03 0.90 -28.61
N SER A 342 7.43 1.59 -27.55
CA SER A 342 8.62 1.24 -26.79
C SER A 342 8.32 0.20 -25.72
N GLN A 343 9.15 -0.82 -25.64
CA GLN A 343 9.17 -1.73 -24.49
C GLN A 343 9.83 -1.11 -23.27
N PHE A 344 10.43 0.08 -23.42
CA PHE A 344 11.07 0.82 -22.33
C PHE A 344 10.21 2.00 -21.88
N SER A 345 10.17 2.20 -20.58
CA SER A 345 9.76 3.45 -19.96
C SER A 345 10.84 3.93 -18.98
N VAL A 346 10.92 5.24 -18.81
CA VAL A 346 11.90 5.88 -17.92
C VAL A 346 11.17 6.89 -17.05
N GLY A 347 11.52 6.95 -15.78
CA GLY A 347 10.95 7.91 -14.84
C GLY A 347 12.02 8.58 -13.99
N ALA A 348 11.79 9.84 -13.67
CA ALA A 348 12.57 10.60 -12.69
C ALA A 348 11.63 11.25 -11.68
N GLU A 349 11.99 11.24 -10.41
CA GLU A 349 11.18 11.76 -9.32
C GLU A 349 12.03 12.48 -8.29
N ILE A 350 11.50 13.58 -7.76
CA ILE A 350 11.93 14.21 -6.53
C ILE A 350 10.78 14.21 -5.55
N LEU A 351 11.03 13.73 -4.32
CA LEU A 351 10.09 13.74 -3.20
C LEU A 351 10.74 14.46 -2.02
N TYR A 352 10.09 15.52 -1.53
CA TYR A 352 10.43 16.20 -0.28
C TYR A 352 9.38 15.84 0.78
N LEU A 353 9.85 15.41 1.94
CA LEU A 353 9.05 15.03 3.11
C LEU A 353 9.42 15.93 4.28
N ASP A 354 8.41 16.45 4.96
CA ASP A 354 8.49 17.15 6.22
C ASP A 354 7.53 16.47 7.21
N SER A 355 8.06 15.84 8.26
CA SER A 355 7.25 15.12 9.23
C SER A 355 7.79 15.27 10.64
N LYS A 356 6.86 15.22 11.58
CA LYS A 356 7.12 15.27 13.02
C LYS A 356 6.59 14.00 13.66
N ARG A 357 7.47 13.26 14.31
CA ARG A 357 7.13 12.10 15.14
C ARG A 357 8.18 11.92 16.23
N THR A 358 7.82 11.25 17.29
CA THR A 358 8.77 10.83 18.33
C THR A 358 8.76 9.31 18.41
N ARG A 359 9.95 8.69 18.36
CA ARG A 359 10.14 7.24 18.52
C ARG A 359 11.29 6.99 19.48
N PHE A 360 11.04 6.16 20.49
CA PHE A 360 12.01 5.79 21.50
C PHE A 360 12.69 4.48 21.09
N LEU A 361 13.97 4.55 20.76
CA LEU A 361 14.74 3.41 20.31
C LEU A 361 15.20 2.53 21.47
N ASP A 362 15.42 1.25 21.21
CA ASP A 362 15.97 0.28 22.18
C ASP A 362 17.40 0.63 22.63
N SER A 363 18.14 1.43 21.84
CA SER A 363 19.44 1.99 22.20
C SER A 363 19.37 3.05 23.32
N GLY A 364 18.16 3.52 23.66
CA GLY A 364 17.94 4.66 24.57
C GLY A 364 17.91 6.01 23.87
N ASP A 365 18.14 6.06 22.56
CA ASP A 365 18.04 7.28 21.77
C ASP A 365 16.58 7.61 21.44
N THR A 366 16.33 8.86 21.04
CA THR A 366 15.04 9.32 20.55
C THR A 366 15.18 9.84 19.14
N GLU A 367 14.34 9.35 18.24
CA GLU A 367 14.23 9.90 16.88
C GLU A 367 12.99 10.83 16.83
N SER A 368 13.19 12.05 16.36
CA SER A 368 12.13 13.04 16.14
C SER A 368 12.40 13.85 14.89
N ASP A 369 11.38 14.52 14.41
CA ASP A 369 11.38 15.51 13.31
C ASP A 369 12.28 15.17 12.12
N THR A 370 11.68 14.82 11.01
CA THR A 370 12.40 14.38 9.83
C THR A 370 12.06 15.28 8.64
N GLU A 371 13.05 16.04 8.18
CA GLU A 371 13.05 16.57 6.81
C GLU A 371 13.87 15.63 5.94
N SER A 372 13.29 15.16 4.87
CA SER A 372 13.94 14.17 4.01
C SER A 372 13.67 14.44 2.53
N VAL A 373 14.68 14.20 1.71
CA VAL A 373 14.58 14.28 0.26
C VAL A 373 14.92 12.92 -0.34
N SER A 374 14.14 12.50 -1.33
CA SER A 374 14.46 11.35 -2.18
C SER A 374 14.52 11.78 -3.63
N LEU A 375 15.53 11.31 -4.34
CA LEU A 375 15.69 11.43 -5.79
C LEU A 375 15.64 10.02 -6.37
N GLY A 376 14.65 9.76 -7.22
CA GLY A 376 14.41 8.46 -7.84
C GLY A 376 14.64 8.49 -9.34
N LEU A 377 15.19 7.41 -9.87
CA LEU A 377 15.25 7.10 -11.31
C LEU A 377 14.70 5.69 -11.52
N LEU A 378 13.82 5.53 -12.49
CA LEU A 378 13.26 4.24 -12.88
C LEU A 378 13.57 3.97 -14.34
N VAL A 379 14.03 2.77 -14.64
CA VAL A 379 14.05 2.20 -15.99
C VAL A 379 13.23 0.92 -15.96
N GLN A 380 12.19 0.88 -16.75
CA GLN A 380 11.29 -0.27 -16.85
C GLN A 380 11.38 -0.86 -18.25
N TYR A 381 11.44 -2.18 -18.33
CA TYR A 381 11.37 -2.95 -19.57
C TYR A 381 10.23 -3.95 -19.52
N GLN A 382 9.36 -3.94 -20.53
CA GLN A 382 8.26 -4.87 -20.70
C GLN A 382 8.59 -5.86 -21.84
N PHE A 383 8.37 -7.15 -21.58
CA PHE A 383 8.63 -8.25 -22.55
C PHE A 383 7.41 -8.55 -23.40
#